data_39d4444d96cdb98243582532ce24b15d
#
_entry.id   39d4444d96cdb98243582532ce24b15d
#
_cell.length_a   1.000
_cell.length_b   1.000
_cell.length_c   1.000
_cell.angle_alpha   90.00
_cell.angle_beta   90.00
_cell.angle_gamma   90.00
#
_symmetry.space_group_name_H-M   'P 1'
#
loop_
_entity.id
_entity.type
_entity.pdbx_description
1 polymer ?
#
loop_
_entity_poly.entity_id
_entity_poly.type
_entity_poly.pdbx_seq_one_letter_code
_entity_poly.pdbx_strand_id
1 'polypeptide(L)'
;MKQKDYDILILKEMENDMTVLDTSIPYEKVLMVMARKTIRKEIELNSEFHYVEFDESLKEAWCKLQTQVCLFENLDEARKKWDSMLTRDRDFFSKHFLFVANEQNELVGSAGLWYGSDFDEKRLRVHYVAVGLSAQHKKIAQAMLSKLCMMYDTIPSKYPLYLATQSQSYGAIKLYSRLGFTPYLGAYKGCSEQKSKNAWQNVTEILRCKA
;
A
#
# COMPACT_ATOMS: atom_id res chain seq x y z
N MET A 1 25.99 7.75 -30.67
CA MET A 1 24.76 7.40 -29.93
C MET A 1 23.70 8.41 -30.34
N LYS A 2 22.57 7.96 -30.88
CA LYS A 2 21.54 8.87 -31.41
C LYS A 2 20.63 9.31 -30.24
N GLN A 3 20.04 10.51 -30.30
CA GLN A 3 19.16 11.07 -29.27
C GLN A 3 18.09 10.07 -28.79
N LYS A 4 17.54 9.25 -29.71
CA LYS A 4 16.62 8.16 -29.39
C LYS A 4 17.17 7.10 -28.44
N ASP A 5 18.46 6.83 -28.48
CA ASP A 5 19.12 5.84 -27.61
C ASP A 5 19.26 6.39 -26.19
N TYR A 6 19.45 7.72 -26.06
CA TYR A 6 19.47 8.43 -24.77
C TYR A 6 18.09 8.47 -24.13
N ASP A 7 17.06 8.76 -24.92
CA ASP A 7 15.67 8.81 -24.43
C ASP A 7 15.19 7.43 -23.96
N ILE A 8 15.59 6.35 -24.66
CA ILE A 8 15.30 4.97 -24.26
C ILE A 8 16.10 4.56 -23.01
N LEU A 9 17.34 5.03 -22.85
CA LEU A 9 18.15 4.76 -21.66
C LEU A 9 17.58 5.48 -20.43
N ILE A 10 17.21 6.76 -20.57
CA ILE A 10 16.55 7.55 -19.52
C ILE A 10 15.21 6.95 -19.14
N LEU A 11 14.41 6.52 -20.11
CA LEU A 11 13.14 5.83 -19.83
C LEU A 11 13.35 4.49 -19.11
N LYS A 12 14.38 3.72 -19.46
CA LYS A 12 14.73 2.46 -18.76
C LYS A 12 15.30 2.70 -17.36
N GLU A 13 16.10 3.75 -17.16
CA GLU A 13 16.57 4.13 -15.82
C GLU A 13 15.43 4.67 -14.93
N MET A 14 14.49 5.42 -15.51
CA MET A 14 13.26 5.84 -14.82
C MET A 14 12.32 4.65 -14.53
N GLU A 15 12.24 3.65 -15.43
CA GLU A 15 11.47 2.41 -15.18
C GLU A 15 12.05 1.55 -14.04
N ASN A 16 13.37 1.56 -13.83
CA ASN A 16 14.00 0.79 -12.76
C ASN A 16 13.85 1.42 -11.36
N ASP A 17 13.49 2.70 -11.26
CA ASP A 17 13.35 3.40 -9.98
C ASP A 17 11.88 3.55 -9.53
N MET A 18 10.93 3.10 -10.37
CA MET A 18 9.52 3.15 -10.04
C MET A 18 9.10 1.93 -9.22
N THR A 19 8.45 2.14 -8.08
CA THR A 19 7.78 1.10 -7.29
C THR A 19 6.53 0.53 -8.01
N VAL A 20 6.61 0.41 -9.32
CA VAL A 20 5.63 -0.27 -10.16
C VAL A 20 5.86 -1.78 -10.01
N LEU A 21 4.80 -2.54 -10.21
CA LEU A 21 4.86 -4.00 -10.20
C LEU A 21 5.95 -4.50 -11.16
N ASP A 22 6.93 -5.22 -10.64
CA ASP A 22 7.91 -5.90 -11.49
C ASP A 22 7.29 -7.18 -12.06
N THR A 23 6.65 -7.05 -13.23
CA THR A 23 5.96 -8.15 -13.90
C THR A 23 6.89 -9.23 -14.43
N SER A 24 8.21 -9.02 -14.43
CA SER A 24 9.20 -10.07 -14.73
C SER A 24 9.30 -11.12 -13.62
N ILE A 25 8.78 -10.82 -12.42
CA ILE A 25 8.75 -11.69 -11.26
C ILE A 25 7.43 -12.47 -11.26
N PRO A 26 7.44 -13.80 -11.03
CA PRO A 26 6.20 -14.57 -10.85
C PRO A 26 5.35 -14.00 -9.72
N TYR A 27 4.04 -13.87 -9.97
CA TYR A 27 3.11 -13.39 -8.96
C TYR A 27 2.94 -14.40 -7.83
N GLU A 28 3.19 -13.96 -6.60
CA GLU A 28 2.86 -14.71 -5.38
C GLU A 28 2.26 -13.77 -4.35
N LYS A 29 1.01 -14.04 -3.95
CA LYS A 29 0.35 -13.31 -2.87
C LYS A 29 0.97 -13.70 -1.54
N VAL A 30 1.33 -12.70 -0.74
CA VAL A 30 1.83 -12.88 0.63
C VAL A 30 1.13 -11.93 1.60
N LEU A 31 1.03 -12.34 2.86
CA LEU A 31 0.49 -11.52 3.93
C LEU A 31 1.62 -11.13 4.89
N MET A 32 1.54 -9.92 5.43
CA MET A 32 2.41 -9.46 6.50
C MET A 32 1.57 -9.00 7.70
N VAL A 33 2.12 -9.13 8.89
CA VAL A 33 1.46 -8.77 10.15
C VAL A 33 2.34 -7.87 10.99
N MET A 34 1.69 -7.01 11.78
CA MET A 34 2.36 -6.15 12.74
C MET A 34 1.66 -6.24 14.10
N ALA A 35 2.44 -6.48 15.15
CA ALA A 35 1.94 -6.41 16.52
C ALA A 35 1.56 -4.97 16.89
N ARG A 36 0.61 -4.83 17.83
CA ARG A 36 0.24 -3.53 18.37
C ARG A 36 1.42 -2.83 19.02
N LYS A 37 1.38 -1.49 19.00
CA LYS A 37 2.38 -0.61 19.63
C LYS A 37 3.81 -0.83 19.12
N THR A 38 3.98 -1.39 17.93
CA THR A 38 5.27 -1.50 17.25
C THR A 38 5.77 -0.11 16.84
N ILE A 39 4.89 0.71 16.26
CA ILE A 39 5.17 2.12 15.93
C ILE A 39 4.80 2.99 17.12
N ARG A 40 5.78 3.71 17.67
CA ARG A 40 5.61 4.57 18.86
C ARG A 40 5.62 6.06 18.54
N LYS A 41 6.07 6.42 17.35
CA LYS A 41 6.14 7.81 16.89
C LYS A 41 5.74 7.87 15.43
N GLU A 42 4.91 8.85 15.11
CA GLU A 42 4.53 9.14 13.73
C GLU A 42 5.75 9.65 12.95
N ILE A 43 5.88 9.20 11.71
CA ILE A 43 6.84 9.76 10.75
C ILE A 43 6.12 10.92 10.07
N GLU A 44 6.69 12.10 10.17
CA GLU A 44 6.11 13.31 9.61
C GLU A 44 6.24 13.34 8.09
N LEU A 45 5.27 13.97 7.42
CA LEU A 45 5.38 14.31 6.02
C LEU A 45 6.46 15.40 5.82
N ASN A 46 7.12 15.39 4.67
CA ASN A 46 7.92 16.54 4.25
C ASN A 46 7.00 17.76 4.07
N SER A 47 7.56 18.96 4.24
CA SER A 47 6.81 20.23 4.19
C SER A 47 6.08 20.52 2.87
N GLU A 48 6.51 19.87 1.79
CA GLU A 48 5.85 19.93 0.47
C GLU A 48 4.49 19.20 0.43
N PHE A 49 4.14 18.44 1.49
CA PHE A 49 2.94 17.59 1.54
C PHE A 49 2.17 17.82 2.83
N HIS A 50 0.87 17.67 2.75
CA HIS A 50 -0.02 17.75 3.90
C HIS A 50 -1.14 16.72 3.83
N TYR A 51 -1.67 16.35 5.00
CA TYR A 51 -2.88 15.54 5.07
C TYR A 51 -4.10 16.38 4.74
N VAL A 52 -4.99 15.80 3.94
CA VAL A 52 -6.29 16.39 3.59
C VAL A 52 -7.39 15.64 4.35
N GLU A 53 -8.34 16.35 4.92
CA GLU A 53 -9.51 15.75 5.54
C GLU A 53 -10.37 15.06 4.50
N PHE A 54 -11.06 13.99 4.95
CA PHE A 54 -11.96 13.25 4.08
C PHE A 54 -13.09 14.16 3.58
N ASP A 55 -13.24 14.21 2.27
CA ASP A 55 -14.38 14.77 1.57
C ASP A 55 -14.75 13.92 0.37
N GLU A 56 -16.04 13.78 0.07
CA GLU A 56 -16.50 12.94 -1.04
C GLU A 56 -16.05 13.44 -2.42
N SER A 57 -15.70 14.71 -2.53
CA SER A 57 -15.11 15.29 -3.75
C SER A 57 -13.73 14.71 -4.10
N LEU A 58 -13.04 14.08 -3.13
CA LEU A 58 -11.78 13.36 -3.36
C LEU A 58 -11.93 12.10 -4.21
N LYS A 59 -13.17 11.62 -4.44
CA LYS A 59 -13.45 10.36 -5.13
C LYS A 59 -12.71 10.24 -6.46
N GLU A 60 -12.86 11.21 -7.35
CA GLU A 60 -12.25 11.11 -8.69
C GLU A 60 -10.72 11.19 -8.65
N ALA A 61 -10.16 12.03 -7.75
CA ALA A 61 -8.72 12.10 -7.56
C ALA A 61 -8.16 10.79 -7.00
N TRP A 62 -8.86 10.21 -6.00
CA TRP A 62 -8.50 8.91 -5.44
C TRP A 62 -8.57 7.79 -6.49
N CYS A 63 -9.64 7.72 -7.28
CA CYS A 63 -9.79 6.71 -8.32
C CYS A 63 -8.65 6.80 -9.36
N LYS A 64 -8.30 8.01 -9.79
CA LYS A 64 -7.17 8.24 -10.71
C LYS A 64 -5.85 7.78 -10.08
N LEU A 65 -5.57 8.16 -8.84
CA LEU A 65 -4.36 7.74 -8.13
C LEU A 65 -4.26 6.22 -8.02
N GLN A 66 -5.33 5.55 -7.62
CA GLN A 66 -5.34 4.09 -7.45
C GLN A 66 -5.16 3.34 -8.78
N THR A 67 -5.73 3.85 -9.87
CA THR A 67 -5.58 3.28 -11.21
C THR A 67 -4.17 3.53 -11.75
N GLN A 68 -3.61 4.70 -11.50
CA GLN A 68 -2.24 5.07 -11.92
C GLN A 68 -1.17 4.13 -11.32
N VAL A 69 -1.38 3.69 -10.08
CA VAL A 69 -0.47 2.74 -9.41
C VAL A 69 -0.90 1.28 -9.59
N CYS A 70 -1.76 0.98 -10.54
CA CYS A 70 -2.21 -0.36 -10.91
C CYS A 70 -2.90 -1.15 -9.77
N LEU A 71 -3.52 -0.47 -8.80
CA LEU A 71 -4.35 -1.12 -7.77
C LEU A 71 -5.75 -1.46 -8.26
N PHE A 72 -6.22 -0.80 -9.31
CA PHE A 72 -7.42 -1.14 -10.08
C PHE A 72 -7.10 -1.11 -11.56
N GLU A 73 -7.76 -1.97 -12.34
CA GLU A 73 -7.56 -2.05 -13.78
C GLU A 73 -8.10 -0.81 -14.51
N ASN A 74 -9.16 -0.20 -13.96
CA ASN A 74 -9.80 0.96 -14.54
C ASN A 74 -10.52 1.83 -13.50
N LEU A 75 -10.91 3.04 -13.93
CA LEU A 75 -11.58 4.01 -13.07
C LEU A 75 -12.93 3.52 -12.55
N ASP A 76 -13.68 2.73 -13.33
CA ASP A 76 -15.02 2.28 -12.94
C ASP A 76 -14.96 1.27 -11.80
N GLU A 77 -13.94 0.41 -11.76
CA GLU A 77 -13.69 -0.48 -10.63
C GLU A 77 -13.31 0.31 -9.37
N ALA A 78 -12.44 1.30 -9.52
CA ALA A 78 -12.05 2.17 -8.43
C ALA A 78 -13.26 2.93 -7.86
N ARG A 79 -14.13 3.50 -8.75
CA ARG A 79 -15.37 4.19 -8.36
C ARG A 79 -16.33 3.27 -7.61
N LYS A 80 -16.60 2.08 -8.16
CA LYS A 80 -17.44 1.06 -7.50
C LYS A 80 -16.90 0.71 -6.11
N LYS A 81 -15.58 0.64 -5.98
CA LYS A 81 -14.96 0.34 -4.69
C LYS A 81 -15.13 1.46 -3.69
N TRP A 82 -14.91 2.71 -4.10
CA TRP A 82 -15.16 3.88 -3.27
C TRP A 82 -16.60 3.90 -2.77
N ASP A 83 -17.57 3.78 -3.68
CA ASP A 83 -19.01 3.78 -3.36
C ASP A 83 -19.40 2.64 -2.42
N SER A 84 -18.81 1.46 -2.63
CA SER A 84 -19.01 0.31 -1.74
C SER A 84 -18.49 0.56 -0.32
N MET A 85 -17.35 1.23 -0.15
CA MET A 85 -16.85 1.59 1.17
C MET A 85 -17.73 2.64 1.83
N LEU A 86 -18.13 3.66 1.08
CA LEU A 86 -18.99 4.73 1.55
C LEU A 86 -20.36 4.20 2.02
N THR A 87 -20.98 3.34 1.20
CA THR A 87 -22.29 2.73 1.51
C THR A 87 -22.20 1.77 2.70
N ARG A 88 -21.09 1.04 2.83
CA ARG A 88 -20.92 0.02 3.87
C ARG A 88 -20.68 0.60 5.25
N ASP A 89 -19.82 1.60 5.36
CA ASP A 89 -19.48 2.24 6.64
C ASP A 89 -18.76 3.58 6.37
N ARG A 90 -19.56 4.62 6.09
CA ARG A 90 -19.06 5.97 5.80
C ARG A 90 -18.21 6.53 6.94
N ASP A 91 -18.68 6.33 8.16
CA ASP A 91 -18.02 6.82 9.37
C ASP A 91 -16.63 6.20 9.55
N PHE A 92 -16.55 4.88 9.37
CA PHE A 92 -15.26 4.19 9.46
C PHE A 92 -14.34 4.60 8.31
N PHE A 93 -14.86 4.70 7.09
CA PHE A 93 -14.10 5.12 5.92
C PHE A 93 -13.50 6.52 6.12
N SER A 94 -14.33 7.50 6.48
CA SER A 94 -13.88 8.89 6.66
C SER A 94 -12.83 9.08 7.76
N LYS A 95 -12.91 8.27 8.83
CA LYS A 95 -12.00 8.38 9.98
C LYS A 95 -10.69 7.61 9.83
N HIS A 96 -10.65 6.59 8.97
CA HIS A 96 -9.52 5.65 8.93
C HIS A 96 -8.83 5.58 7.57
N PHE A 97 -9.15 6.50 6.66
CA PHE A 97 -8.39 6.71 5.44
C PHE A 97 -7.62 8.01 5.50
N LEU A 98 -6.40 7.97 5.03
CA LEU A 98 -5.50 9.11 4.91
C LEU A 98 -5.40 9.51 3.45
N PHE A 99 -5.43 10.81 3.23
CA PHE A 99 -5.25 11.43 1.94
C PHE A 99 -4.13 12.45 2.07
N VAL A 100 -3.20 12.45 1.14
CA VAL A 100 -2.05 13.36 1.14
C VAL A 100 -2.07 14.17 -0.15
N ALA A 101 -1.99 15.49 -0.03
CA ALA A 101 -1.87 16.40 -1.15
C ALA A 101 -0.50 17.11 -1.17
N ASN A 102 -0.11 17.58 -2.35
CA ASN A 102 1.03 18.46 -2.55
C ASN A 102 0.65 19.94 -2.30
N GLU A 103 1.61 20.85 -2.49
CA GLU A 103 1.40 22.31 -2.33
C GLU A 103 0.33 22.88 -3.29
N GLN A 104 0.07 22.23 -4.41
CA GLN A 104 -0.97 22.61 -5.37
C GLN A 104 -2.34 22.01 -5.04
N ASN A 105 -2.48 21.36 -3.87
CA ASN A 105 -3.68 20.63 -3.44
C ASN A 105 -4.06 19.46 -4.36
N GLU A 106 -3.13 18.91 -5.10
CA GLU A 106 -3.34 17.70 -5.88
C GLU A 106 -3.15 16.45 -4.99
N LEU A 107 -4.06 15.48 -5.05
CA LEU A 107 -3.97 14.24 -4.30
C LEU A 107 -2.82 13.37 -4.84
N VAL A 108 -1.80 13.17 -4.02
CA VAL A 108 -0.59 12.42 -4.38
C VAL A 108 -0.37 11.17 -3.54
N GLY A 109 -1.12 11.00 -2.46
CA GLY A 109 -0.99 9.84 -1.59
C GLY A 109 -2.32 9.42 -0.96
N SER A 110 -2.49 8.11 -0.77
CA SER A 110 -3.65 7.56 -0.03
C SER A 110 -3.28 6.24 0.60
N ALA A 111 -3.82 5.99 1.79
CA ALA A 111 -3.76 4.70 2.47
C ALA A 111 -4.89 4.63 3.50
N GLY A 112 -5.38 3.44 3.83
CA GLY A 112 -6.46 3.33 4.79
C GLY A 112 -6.47 2.02 5.58
N LEU A 113 -7.18 2.02 6.70
CA LEU A 113 -7.57 0.82 7.42
C LEU A 113 -8.96 0.39 6.95
N TRP A 114 -9.10 -0.86 6.59
CA TRP A 114 -10.38 -1.45 6.22
C TRP A 114 -10.43 -2.92 6.59
N TYR A 115 -11.60 -3.51 6.56
CA TYR A 115 -11.75 -4.94 6.82
C TYR A 115 -11.29 -5.74 5.61
N GLY A 116 -10.36 -6.66 5.85
CA GLY A 116 -9.92 -7.60 4.84
C GLY A 116 -10.77 -8.86 4.79
N SER A 117 -10.60 -9.64 3.72
CA SER A 117 -11.32 -10.89 3.47
C SER A 117 -10.43 -12.13 3.48
N ASP A 118 -9.18 -11.98 3.91
CA ASP A 118 -8.18 -13.06 3.87
C ASP A 118 -8.33 -14.06 5.03
N PHE A 119 -9.14 -13.73 6.02
CA PHE A 119 -9.45 -14.59 7.17
C PHE A 119 -10.96 -14.76 7.29
N ASP A 120 -11.40 -15.78 8.01
CA ASP A 120 -12.84 -15.98 8.30
C ASP A 120 -13.33 -14.95 9.32
N GLU A 121 -12.45 -14.55 10.23
CA GLU A 121 -12.77 -13.52 11.20
C GLU A 121 -12.56 -12.12 10.62
N LYS A 122 -13.35 -11.19 11.13
CA LYS A 122 -13.24 -9.76 10.78
C LYS A 122 -11.94 -9.17 11.35
N ARG A 123 -10.98 -8.93 10.49
CA ARG A 123 -9.67 -8.32 10.84
C ARG A 123 -9.43 -7.05 10.05
N LEU A 124 -8.82 -6.06 10.70
CA LEU A 124 -8.40 -4.84 10.02
C LEU A 124 -7.12 -5.10 9.21
N ARG A 125 -7.12 -4.54 8.04
CA ARG A 125 -6.04 -4.62 7.07
C ARG A 125 -5.67 -3.22 6.58
N VAL A 126 -4.39 -2.97 6.35
CA VAL A 126 -3.93 -1.81 5.57
C VAL A 126 -4.32 -2.02 4.10
N HIS A 127 -5.02 -1.05 3.54
CA HIS A 127 -5.52 -1.08 2.17
C HIS A 127 -5.12 0.16 1.38
N TYR A 128 -5.10 0.03 0.06
CA TYR A 128 -5.04 1.12 -0.90
C TYR A 128 -3.87 2.08 -0.67
N VAL A 129 -2.71 1.53 -0.31
CA VAL A 129 -1.48 2.31 -0.17
C VAL A 129 -1.01 2.69 -1.56
N ALA A 130 -1.17 3.93 -1.91
CA ALA A 130 -0.80 4.50 -3.19
C ALA A 130 -0.01 5.79 -2.99
N VAL A 131 1.04 5.98 -3.79
CA VAL A 131 1.75 7.25 -3.91
C VAL A 131 1.96 7.51 -5.39
N GLY A 132 1.49 8.66 -5.87
CA GLY A 132 1.62 9.07 -7.26
C GLY A 132 3.09 9.10 -7.72
N LEU A 133 3.34 8.77 -8.97
CA LEU A 133 4.70 8.57 -9.51
C LEU A 133 5.63 9.76 -9.24
N SER A 134 5.16 10.99 -9.41
CA SER A 134 5.94 12.21 -9.16
C SER A 134 6.26 12.49 -7.68
N ALA A 135 5.54 11.81 -6.77
CA ALA A 135 5.67 12.00 -5.32
C ALA A 135 6.33 10.80 -4.61
N GLN A 136 6.78 9.80 -5.36
CA GLN A 136 7.49 8.65 -4.81
C GLN A 136 8.86 9.05 -4.23
N HIS A 137 9.46 8.17 -3.42
CA HIS A 137 10.74 8.38 -2.72
C HIS A 137 10.79 9.56 -1.73
N LYS A 138 9.69 10.29 -1.53
CA LYS A 138 9.56 11.41 -0.59
C LYS A 138 9.03 11.00 0.80
N LYS A 139 9.08 9.71 1.13
CA LYS A 139 8.66 9.09 2.42
C LYS A 139 7.17 9.18 2.73
N ILE A 140 6.32 9.57 1.78
CA ILE A 140 4.86 9.72 1.97
C ILE A 140 4.23 8.40 2.46
N ALA A 141 4.56 7.27 1.80
CA ALA A 141 4.06 5.96 2.22
C ALA A 141 4.47 5.61 3.66
N GLN A 142 5.71 5.94 4.07
CA GLN A 142 6.18 5.70 5.44
C GLN A 142 5.39 6.53 6.45
N ALA A 143 5.14 7.80 6.15
CA ALA A 143 4.35 8.70 7.00
C ALA A 143 2.92 8.18 7.17
N MET A 144 2.23 7.89 6.06
CA MET A 144 0.86 7.34 6.10
C MET A 144 0.79 6.02 6.86
N LEU A 145 1.71 5.09 6.61
CA LEU A 145 1.73 3.79 7.28
C LEU A 145 1.99 3.91 8.78
N SER A 146 2.93 4.76 9.20
CA SER A 146 3.20 4.97 10.62
C SER A 146 1.96 5.53 11.33
N LYS A 147 1.29 6.49 10.73
CA LYS A 147 0.04 7.08 11.24
C LYS A 147 -1.08 6.04 11.31
N LEU A 148 -1.29 5.23 10.26
CA LEU A 148 -2.30 4.16 10.27
C LEU A 148 -2.03 3.11 11.34
N CYS A 149 -0.77 2.73 11.59
CA CYS A 149 -0.43 1.80 12.65
C CYS A 149 -0.77 2.36 14.04
N MET A 150 -0.50 3.64 14.27
CA MET A 150 -0.88 4.31 15.52
C MET A 150 -2.40 4.45 15.65
N MET A 151 -3.11 4.78 14.56
CA MET A 151 -4.58 4.78 14.55
C MET A 151 -5.14 3.40 14.86
N TYR A 152 -4.56 2.33 14.29
CA TYR A 152 -4.95 0.96 14.59
C TYR A 152 -4.81 0.64 16.09
N ASP A 153 -3.80 1.16 16.77
CA ASP A 153 -3.58 0.93 18.18
C ASP A 153 -4.69 1.49 19.08
N THR A 154 -5.49 2.43 18.59
CA THR A 154 -6.66 2.99 19.30
C THR A 154 -7.94 2.18 19.06
N ILE A 155 -7.99 1.35 18.01
CA ILE A 155 -9.17 0.56 17.65
C ILE A 155 -9.15 -0.78 18.39
N PRO A 156 -10.21 -1.15 19.14
CA PRO A 156 -10.28 -2.47 19.79
C PRO A 156 -10.17 -3.61 18.76
N SER A 157 -9.16 -4.45 18.90
CA SER A 157 -9.00 -5.66 18.09
C SER A 157 -8.15 -6.68 18.84
N LYS A 158 -8.51 -7.96 18.76
CA LYS A 158 -7.74 -9.09 19.32
C LYS A 158 -6.69 -9.63 18.34
N TYR A 159 -6.73 -9.21 17.09
CA TYR A 159 -5.81 -9.67 16.03
C TYR A 159 -4.74 -8.63 15.77
N PRO A 160 -3.56 -9.00 15.27
CA PRO A 160 -2.59 -8.04 14.77
C PRO A 160 -3.12 -7.32 13.53
N LEU A 161 -2.61 -6.12 13.26
CA LEU A 161 -2.80 -5.46 11.97
C LEU A 161 -2.13 -6.28 10.88
N TYR A 162 -2.76 -6.40 9.72
CA TYR A 162 -2.15 -7.08 8.60
C TYR A 162 -2.26 -6.30 7.30
N LEU A 163 -1.48 -6.71 6.33
CA LEU A 163 -1.60 -6.27 4.93
C LEU A 163 -1.42 -7.48 4.00
N ALA A 164 -1.95 -7.36 2.80
CA ALA A 164 -1.68 -8.28 1.71
C ALA A 164 -0.89 -7.55 0.63
N THR A 165 0.13 -8.20 0.12
CA THR A 165 0.98 -7.73 -0.95
C THR A 165 1.38 -8.90 -1.86
N GLN A 166 2.32 -8.69 -2.75
CA GLN A 166 2.74 -9.70 -3.73
C GLN A 166 4.23 -9.58 -4.03
N SER A 167 4.81 -10.66 -4.49
CA SER A 167 6.23 -10.76 -4.86
C SER A 167 6.70 -9.64 -5.79
N GLN A 168 5.88 -9.26 -6.76
CA GLN A 168 6.13 -8.20 -7.73
C GLN A 168 6.26 -6.81 -7.11
N SER A 169 5.77 -6.62 -5.88
CA SER A 169 5.87 -5.39 -5.10
C SER A 169 7.00 -5.46 -4.05
N TYR A 170 8.15 -6.02 -4.40
CA TYR A 170 9.25 -6.24 -3.45
C TYR A 170 9.75 -4.94 -2.77
N GLY A 171 9.70 -3.81 -3.45
CA GLY A 171 9.99 -2.51 -2.85
C GLY A 171 9.04 -2.15 -1.72
N ALA A 172 7.73 -2.43 -1.88
CA ALA A 172 6.74 -2.24 -0.82
C ALA A 172 6.97 -3.22 0.34
N ILE A 173 7.33 -4.48 0.05
CA ILE A 173 7.67 -5.47 1.09
C ILE A 173 8.86 -4.99 1.93
N LYS A 174 9.92 -4.46 1.29
CA LYS A 174 11.07 -3.85 1.99
C LYS A 174 10.63 -2.68 2.89
N LEU A 175 9.74 -1.82 2.39
CA LEU A 175 9.18 -0.70 3.15
C LEU A 175 8.41 -1.20 4.38
N TYR A 176 7.49 -2.15 4.20
CA TYR A 176 6.70 -2.72 5.30
C TYR A 176 7.58 -3.40 6.35
N SER A 177 8.61 -4.14 5.92
CA SER A 177 9.57 -4.79 6.83
C SER A 177 10.35 -3.78 7.68
N ARG A 178 10.77 -2.65 7.08
CA ARG A 178 11.45 -1.55 7.81
C ARG A 178 10.56 -0.90 8.87
N LEU A 179 9.25 -0.90 8.65
CA LEU A 179 8.27 -0.41 9.62
C LEU A 179 7.93 -1.43 10.71
N GLY A 180 8.39 -2.68 10.59
CA GLY A 180 8.17 -3.73 11.58
C GLY A 180 7.07 -4.73 11.24
N PHE A 181 6.53 -4.70 10.02
CA PHE A 181 5.72 -5.80 9.52
C PHE A 181 6.58 -7.04 9.27
N THR A 182 6.09 -8.18 9.70
CA THR A 182 6.76 -9.48 9.54
C THR A 182 5.94 -10.42 8.65
N PRO A 183 6.57 -11.41 7.98
CA PRO A 183 5.87 -12.43 7.22
C PRO A 183 4.80 -13.14 8.04
N TYR A 184 3.61 -13.31 7.47
CA TYR A 184 2.60 -14.20 8.02
C TYR A 184 2.75 -15.59 7.36
N LEU A 185 3.11 -16.58 8.17
CA LEU A 185 3.42 -17.94 7.68
C LEU A 185 2.28 -18.94 7.90
N GLY A 186 1.19 -18.52 8.55
CA GLY A 186 0.04 -19.38 8.83
C GLY A 186 -0.90 -19.53 7.62
N ALA A 187 -1.92 -20.37 7.79
CA ALA A 187 -2.98 -20.52 6.80
C ALA A 187 -3.89 -19.27 6.76
N TYR A 188 -4.38 -18.96 5.58
CA TYR A 188 -5.40 -17.95 5.35
C TYR A 188 -6.31 -18.39 4.20
N LYS A 189 -7.39 -17.67 3.95
CA LYS A 189 -8.43 -18.08 3.01
C LYS A 189 -7.87 -18.39 1.60
N GLY A 190 -8.06 -19.61 1.17
CA GLY A 190 -7.54 -20.10 -0.13
C GLY A 190 -6.04 -20.45 -0.12
N CYS A 191 -5.34 -20.38 1.02
CA CYS A 191 -3.93 -20.66 1.13
C CYS A 191 -3.63 -21.48 2.40
N SER A 192 -3.07 -22.68 2.23
CA SER A 192 -2.58 -23.49 3.35
C SER A 192 -1.32 -22.90 3.97
N GLU A 193 -1.01 -23.28 5.20
CA GLU A 193 0.22 -22.87 5.88
C GLU A 193 1.47 -23.20 5.06
N GLN A 194 1.52 -24.41 4.47
CA GLN A 194 2.66 -24.82 3.64
C GLN A 194 2.81 -23.94 2.39
N LYS A 195 1.70 -23.57 1.73
CA LYS A 195 1.73 -22.65 0.59
C LYS A 195 2.20 -21.25 1.01
N SER A 196 1.75 -20.76 2.16
CA SER A 196 2.19 -19.46 2.70
C SER A 196 3.70 -19.46 2.97
N LYS A 197 4.23 -20.51 3.60
CA LYS A 197 5.67 -20.68 3.85
C LYS A 197 6.50 -20.72 2.55
N ASN A 198 6.04 -21.49 1.56
CA ASN A 198 6.72 -21.58 0.26
C ASN A 198 6.73 -20.22 -0.47
N ALA A 199 5.60 -19.50 -0.49
CA ALA A 199 5.53 -18.18 -1.08
C ALA A 199 6.53 -17.21 -0.43
N TRP A 200 6.66 -17.25 0.89
CA TRP A 200 7.63 -16.43 1.61
C TRP A 200 9.09 -16.83 1.37
N GLN A 201 9.38 -18.11 1.13
CA GLN A 201 10.72 -18.56 0.70
C GLN A 201 11.09 -17.93 -0.63
N ASN A 202 10.21 -18.02 -1.64
CA ASN A 202 10.42 -17.43 -2.96
C ASN A 202 10.58 -15.90 -2.87
N VAL A 203 9.71 -15.22 -2.11
CA VAL A 203 9.83 -13.77 -1.89
C VAL A 203 11.16 -13.41 -1.22
N THR A 204 11.63 -14.20 -0.28
CA THR A 204 12.92 -13.97 0.40
C THR A 204 14.10 -14.06 -0.58
N GLU A 205 14.07 -14.99 -1.52
CA GLU A 205 15.06 -15.10 -2.58
C GLU A 205 15.04 -13.89 -3.51
N ILE A 206 13.84 -13.45 -3.92
CA ILE A 206 13.68 -12.24 -4.73
C ILE A 206 14.26 -11.03 -4.00
N LEU A 207 13.95 -10.85 -2.72
CA LEU A 207 14.46 -9.74 -1.91
C LEU A 207 15.99 -9.74 -1.80
N ARG A 208 16.63 -10.90 -1.80
CA ARG A 208 18.10 -11.04 -1.81
C ARG A 208 18.70 -10.66 -3.16
N CYS A 209 18.06 -11.06 -4.25
CA CYS A 209 18.54 -10.75 -5.60
C CYS A 209 18.36 -9.28 -6.00
N LYS A 210 17.38 -8.59 -5.38
CA LYS A 210 17.04 -7.18 -5.65
C LYS A 210 17.52 -6.23 -4.52
N ALA A 211 18.46 -6.70 -3.69
CA ALA A 211 19.02 -5.92 -2.57
C ALA A 211 20.03 -4.88 -3.05
#